data_a76a436d785d6cabb34ffff1b088da9d
#
_entry.id   a76a436d785d6cabb34ffff1b088da9d
#
_cell.length_a   1.000
_cell.length_b   1.000
_cell.length_c   1.000
_cell.angle_alpha   90.00
_cell.angle_beta   90.00
_cell.angle_gamma   90.00
#
_symmetry.space_group_name_H-M   'P 1'
#
loop_
_entity.id
_entity.type
_entity.pdbx_description
1 polymer ?
#
loop_
_entity_poly.entity_id
_entity_poly.type
_entity_poly.pdbx_seq_one_letter_code
_entity_poly.pdbx_strand_id
1 'polypeptide(L)'
;MDNVVVDSLMLEAISGKEIDKVLSQANDSMATAKRLKKSDEYLFAFFKKLYELETTKKGKIRIGYYGDSMTDGDLIVQDLRALFQDAFGGQGIGFLPIASESAKSRGSVWHSYSNTWKTQSYVNVKRPKRPFGVCGQVFFTQGNGTWVQYKSSNQKHISQLYAPVLYYGSSGNKEAKVEITYNDTVKVVKSLTTDKLLNALPLTEGHNTKAVRITFYKSDSIPIYGVSSGERQGVYVDNFSSRGNSGLPISLFNVDLMNRFDDALGGYDLIVLHFGANVLNYGTLDYSWYERGMTKVVNQIRACFPNTSILIISTADKSTKVNMEMQTDKAVVPLANAQHKYARNTHSGFINLYELMGGKGSMKQWVEANPSLASKDYTHFNARGAKKVAHLLYNKLMEEYEHYKDPHNSQKADVFGEKIKEIQEVRPTTTTTATATTATATRTVQPAAPARQQPARQQPAHPVQQAPAAQHKDSVKPKSSDLYEL
;
A
#
# COMPACT_ATOMS: atom_id res chain seq x y z
N MET A 1 18.45 24.01 29.15
CA MET A 1 18.02 23.71 30.55
C MET A 1 17.21 24.90 31.01
N ASP A 2 15.95 24.93 30.69
CA ASP A 2 15.05 25.96 31.17
C ASP A 2 14.33 25.42 32.40
N ASN A 3 14.76 25.90 33.57
CA ASN A 3 14.11 25.65 34.84
C ASN A 3 12.74 26.35 34.83
N VAL A 4 11.68 25.61 34.73
CA VAL A 4 10.33 26.11 35.03
C VAL A 4 10.27 26.30 36.53
N VAL A 5 10.42 27.54 36.99
CA VAL A 5 10.13 27.97 38.37
C VAL A 5 8.62 27.91 38.54
N VAL A 6 8.12 26.87 39.17
CA VAL A 6 6.72 26.78 39.60
C VAL A 6 6.57 27.67 40.81
N ASP A 7 5.73 28.72 40.68
CA ASP A 7 5.44 29.69 41.71
C ASP A 7 4.82 28.98 42.93
N SER A 8 5.47 29.08 44.07
CA SER A 8 5.11 28.39 45.33
C SER A 8 3.71 28.77 45.87
N LEU A 9 3.13 29.85 45.38
CA LEU A 9 1.78 30.31 45.77
C LEU A 9 0.65 29.51 45.04
N MET A 10 0.94 28.78 44.00
CA MET A 10 -0.03 27.87 43.35
C MET A 10 -0.13 26.49 44.00
N LEU A 11 0.84 26.09 44.80
CA LEU A 11 0.90 24.75 45.41
C LEU A 11 -0.01 24.60 46.65
N GLU A 12 -0.43 25.67 47.28
CA GLU A 12 -1.31 25.61 48.46
C GLU A 12 -2.81 25.45 48.14
N ALA A 13 -3.21 25.66 46.88
CA ALA A 13 -4.63 25.59 46.46
C ALA A 13 -5.07 24.27 45.83
N ILE A 14 -4.15 23.34 45.57
CA ILE A 14 -4.45 22.09 44.86
C ILE A 14 -4.47 20.93 45.85
N SER A 15 -5.60 20.19 45.90
CA SER A 15 -5.71 19.01 46.78
C SER A 15 -4.73 17.91 46.35
N GLY A 16 -4.21 17.10 47.29
CA GLY A 16 -3.25 16.03 46.99
C GLY A 16 -3.69 15.08 45.85
N LYS A 17 -5.01 14.88 45.67
CA LYS A 17 -5.56 14.10 44.56
C LYS A 17 -5.39 14.77 43.19
N GLU A 18 -5.38 16.10 43.13
CA GLU A 18 -5.15 16.82 41.86
C GLU A 18 -3.67 16.84 41.50
N ILE A 19 -2.78 16.92 42.52
CA ILE A 19 -1.32 16.80 42.31
C ILE A 19 -0.99 15.42 41.77
N ASP A 20 -1.54 14.35 42.33
CA ASP A 20 -1.33 12.98 41.84
C ASP A 20 -1.86 12.79 40.41
N LYS A 21 -2.95 13.42 40.04
CA LYS A 21 -3.52 13.40 38.70
C LYS A 21 -2.63 14.14 37.69
N VAL A 22 -2.09 15.30 38.05
CA VAL A 22 -1.17 16.08 37.21
C VAL A 22 0.17 15.34 37.05
N LEU A 23 0.70 14.77 38.14
CA LEU A 23 1.92 13.95 38.09
C LEU A 23 1.75 12.67 37.29
N SER A 24 0.60 11.99 37.35
CA SER A 24 0.30 10.84 36.54
C SER A 24 0.22 11.19 35.05
N GLN A 25 -0.45 12.29 34.69
CA GLN A 25 -0.52 12.80 33.33
C GLN A 25 0.84 13.24 32.78
N ALA A 26 1.69 13.88 33.61
CA ALA A 26 3.04 14.26 33.22
C ALA A 26 3.93 13.01 33.01
N ASN A 27 3.84 12.01 33.89
CA ASN A 27 4.54 10.75 33.75
C ASN A 27 4.07 9.94 32.52
N ASP A 28 2.77 9.93 32.22
CA ASP A 28 2.22 9.33 31.01
C ASP A 28 2.68 10.08 29.75
N SER A 29 2.76 11.42 29.81
CA SER A 29 3.28 12.23 28.71
C SER A 29 4.78 11.99 28.47
N MET A 30 5.58 11.91 29.53
CA MET A 30 7.02 11.59 29.44
C MET A 30 7.24 10.14 28.99
N ALA A 31 6.47 9.18 29.47
CA ALA A 31 6.51 7.79 29.02
C ALA A 31 6.08 7.67 27.56
N THR A 32 5.10 8.44 27.14
CA THR A 32 4.63 8.52 25.74
C THR A 32 5.69 9.16 24.84
N ALA A 33 6.32 10.27 25.25
CA ALA A 33 7.43 10.89 24.51
C ALA A 33 8.65 9.97 24.40
N LYS A 34 9.01 9.24 25.47
CA LYS A 34 10.07 8.25 25.46
C LYS A 34 9.74 7.02 24.59
N ARG A 35 8.44 6.63 24.51
CA ARG A 35 7.96 5.55 23.62
C ARG A 35 7.94 5.98 22.16
N LEU A 36 7.58 7.23 21.87
CA LEU A 36 7.65 7.80 20.53
C LEU A 36 9.10 7.84 20.03
N LYS A 37 10.05 8.38 20.82
CA LYS A 37 11.48 8.36 20.48
C LYS A 37 12.04 6.98 20.12
N LYS A 38 11.49 5.91 20.68
CA LYS A 38 11.95 4.54 20.39
C LYS A 38 11.41 4.00 19.07
N SER A 39 10.27 4.50 18.56
CA SER A 39 9.73 4.07 17.25
C SER A 39 10.55 4.60 16.08
N ASP A 40 11.18 5.74 16.25
CA ASP A 40 11.96 6.43 15.21
C ASP A 40 13.23 5.64 14.88
N GLU A 41 13.84 5.01 15.88
CA GLU A 41 15.03 4.18 15.71
C GLU A 41 14.79 3.01 14.75
N TYR A 42 13.54 2.54 14.58
CA TYR A 42 13.21 1.44 13.65
C TYR A 42 13.28 1.83 12.16
N LEU A 43 13.37 3.12 11.85
CA LEU A 43 13.56 3.63 10.50
C LEU A 43 15.00 4.06 10.20
N PHE A 44 15.93 3.93 11.14
CA PHE A 44 17.31 4.40 10.98
C PHE A 44 18.04 3.76 9.80
N ALA A 45 17.78 2.49 9.49
CA ALA A 45 18.34 1.85 8.31
C ALA A 45 17.89 2.52 7.00
N PHE A 46 16.63 2.92 6.91
CA PHE A 46 16.10 3.71 5.78
C PHE A 46 16.71 5.11 5.77
N PHE A 47 16.77 5.80 6.91
CA PHE A 47 17.34 7.15 7.00
C PHE A 47 18.84 7.17 6.69
N LYS A 48 19.58 6.13 7.04
CA LYS A 48 21.00 5.99 6.66
C LYS A 48 21.17 6.01 5.14
N LYS A 49 20.39 5.21 4.42
CA LYS A 49 20.42 5.19 2.95
C LYS A 49 19.95 6.51 2.35
N LEU A 50 18.95 7.16 2.97
CA LEU A 50 18.49 8.48 2.53
C LEU A 50 19.60 9.54 2.69
N TYR A 51 20.34 9.50 3.80
CA TYR A 51 21.48 10.37 4.05
C TYR A 51 22.65 10.10 3.08
N GLU A 52 22.92 8.83 2.77
CA GLU A 52 23.91 8.45 1.75
C GLU A 52 23.52 8.99 0.38
N LEU A 53 22.23 8.90 -0.01
CA LEU A 53 21.72 9.50 -1.25
C LEU A 53 21.82 11.03 -1.22
N GLU A 54 21.44 11.67 -0.11
CA GLU A 54 21.48 13.13 0.04
C GLU A 54 22.91 13.67 -0.12
N THR A 55 23.90 13.02 0.50
CA THR A 55 25.29 13.48 0.54
C THR A 55 26.07 13.14 -0.72
N THR A 56 25.89 11.93 -1.25
CA THR A 56 26.66 11.44 -2.40
C THR A 56 26.01 11.78 -3.73
N LYS A 57 24.72 12.09 -3.74
CA LYS A 57 23.87 12.24 -4.95
C LYS A 57 23.90 10.99 -5.85
N LYS A 58 24.27 9.82 -5.28
CA LYS A 58 24.36 8.54 -5.99
C LYS A 58 23.54 7.50 -5.27
N GLY A 59 22.95 6.58 -6.04
CA GLY A 59 22.18 5.48 -5.48
C GLY A 59 20.68 5.63 -5.74
N LYS A 60 19.95 4.64 -5.26
CA LYS A 60 18.51 4.50 -5.46
C LYS A 60 17.87 4.14 -4.13
N ILE A 61 16.78 4.80 -3.83
CA ILE A 61 15.89 4.49 -2.72
C ILE A 61 14.53 4.08 -3.29
N ARG A 62 14.00 2.95 -2.83
CA ARG A 62 12.69 2.49 -3.26
C ARG A 62 11.75 2.29 -2.07
N ILE A 63 10.58 2.92 -2.14
CA ILE A 63 9.52 2.86 -1.14
C ILE A 63 8.33 2.10 -1.75
N GLY A 64 7.90 1.01 -1.12
CA GLY A 64 6.69 0.29 -1.49
C GLY A 64 5.54 0.71 -0.58
N TYR A 65 4.50 1.32 -1.13
CA TYR A 65 3.36 1.83 -0.37
C TYR A 65 2.14 0.94 -0.56
N TYR A 66 1.76 0.20 0.47
CA TYR A 66 0.57 -0.63 0.52
C TYR A 66 -0.55 0.07 1.29
N GLY A 67 -1.71 0.21 0.68
CA GLY A 67 -2.85 0.89 1.28
C GLY A 67 -4.19 0.37 0.78
N ASP A 68 -5.22 1.08 1.14
CA ASP A 68 -6.61 0.79 0.79
C ASP A 68 -7.20 1.85 -0.19
N SER A 69 -8.53 2.09 -0.12
CA SER A 69 -9.21 3.08 -0.96
C SER A 69 -8.76 4.54 -0.73
N MET A 70 -8.11 4.83 0.40
CA MET A 70 -7.60 6.17 0.73
C MET A 70 -6.43 6.59 -0.16
N THR A 71 -5.68 5.60 -0.67
CA THR A 71 -4.47 5.78 -1.47
C THR A 71 -4.57 5.16 -2.86
N ASP A 72 -5.67 4.43 -3.15
CA ASP A 72 -5.95 3.90 -4.48
C ASP A 72 -6.10 5.05 -5.51
N GLY A 73 -5.77 4.79 -6.78
CA GLY A 73 -5.72 5.84 -7.79
C GLY A 73 -4.54 6.82 -7.64
N ASP A 74 -3.54 6.45 -6.86
CA ASP A 74 -2.32 7.20 -6.55
C ASP A 74 -2.55 8.45 -5.67
N LEU A 75 -3.74 8.58 -5.06
CA LEU A 75 -4.00 9.61 -4.06
C LEU A 75 -3.00 9.51 -2.91
N ILE A 76 -2.59 10.63 -2.33
CA ILE A 76 -1.53 10.74 -1.32
C ILE A 76 -0.16 10.36 -1.90
N VAL A 77 -0.03 9.18 -2.51
CA VAL A 77 1.27 8.61 -2.92
C VAL A 77 1.92 9.40 -4.05
N GLN A 78 1.14 9.94 -5.00
CA GLN A 78 1.69 10.79 -6.07
C GLN A 78 2.35 12.07 -5.53
N ASP A 79 1.71 12.72 -4.55
CA ASP A 79 2.24 13.94 -3.94
C ASP A 79 3.43 13.62 -3.02
N LEU A 80 3.36 12.52 -2.26
CA LEU A 80 4.47 12.03 -1.44
C LEU A 80 5.69 11.70 -2.30
N ARG A 81 5.49 11.03 -3.44
CA ARG A 81 6.55 10.73 -4.42
C ARG A 81 7.19 12.01 -4.93
N ALA A 82 6.39 13.01 -5.31
CA ALA A 82 6.88 14.30 -5.81
C ALA A 82 7.73 15.01 -4.75
N LEU A 83 7.32 15.03 -3.47
CA LEU A 83 8.07 15.63 -2.38
C LEU A 83 9.44 14.96 -2.17
N PHE A 84 9.48 13.62 -2.19
CA PHE A 84 10.75 12.90 -2.10
C PHE A 84 11.66 13.15 -3.32
N GLN A 85 11.09 13.16 -4.53
CA GLN A 85 11.84 13.42 -5.75
C GLN A 85 12.33 14.86 -5.83
N ASP A 86 11.61 15.81 -5.26
CA ASP A 86 12.06 17.21 -5.13
C ASP A 86 13.29 17.33 -4.22
N ALA A 87 13.29 16.64 -3.10
CA ALA A 87 14.35 16.76 -2.10
C ALA A 87 15.58 15.90 -2.42
N PHE A 88 15.38 14.68 -2.94
CA PHE A 88 16.44 13.67 -3.08
C PHE A 88 16.69 13.25 -4.53
N GLY A 89 16.00 13.85 -5.49
CA GLY A 89 16.12 13.49 -6.91
C GLY A 89 15.36 12.21 -7.27
N GLY A 90 15.43 11.86 -8.53
CA GLY A 90 14.70 10.73 -9.12
C GLY A 90 13.54 11.17 -9.99
N GLN A 91 13.21 10.35 -10.97
CA GLN A 91 12.11 10.57 -11.89
C GLN A 91 11.42 9.25 -12.24
N GLY A 92 10.13 9.33 -12.54
CA GLY A 92 9.31 8.20 -12.93
C GLY A 92 8.27 7.85 -11.89
N ILE A 93 7.31 7.06 -12.33
CA ILE A 93 6.11 6.72 -11.59
C ILE A 93 6.28 5.48 -10.71
N GLY A 94 7.33 4.68 -10.94
CA GLY A 94 7.52 3.41 -10.27
C GLY A 94 6.75 2.27 -10.93
N PHE A 95 6.17 1.38 -10.11
CA PHE A 95 5.48 0.18 -10.58
C PHE A 95 4.00 0.45 -10.90
N LEU A 96 3.54 -0.06 -12.03
CA LEU A 96 2.19 0.07 -12.56
C LEU A 96 1.54 -1.31 -12.73
N PRO A 97 0.34 -1.55 -12.19
CA PRO A 97 -0.42 -2.77 -12.46
C PRO A 97 -0.89 -2.80 -13.92
N ILE A 98 -1.20 -3.99 -14.44
CA ILE A 98 -1.71 -4.18 -15.81
C ILE A 98 -3.13 -3.63 -15.96
N ALA A 99 -3.99 -3.86 -14.98
CA ALA A 99 -5.34 -3.33 -14.94
C ALA A 99 -5.63 -2.79 -13.53
N SER A 100 -6.47 -1.77 -13.44
CA SER A 100 -6.88 -1.17 -12.16
C SER A 100 -8.24 -0.53 -12.29
N GLU A 101 -9.12 -0.73 -11.31
CA GLU A 101 -10.44 -0.09 -11.25
C GLU A 101 -10.33 1.45 -11.20
N SER A 102 -9.26 1.97 -10.60
CA SER A 102 -8.97 3.40 -10.49
C SER A 102 -8.16 3.97 -11.65
N ALA A 103 -7.91 3.19 -12.72
CA ALA A 103 -7.10 3.64 -13.85
C ALA A 103 -7.57 4.98 -14.44
N LYS A 104 -8.89 5.19 -14.56
CA LYS A 104 -9.48 6.42 -15.11
C LYS A 104 -9.38 7.63 -14.18
N SER A 105 -9.32 7.42 -12.87
CA SER A 105 -9.23 8.49 -11.86
C SER A 105 -7.79 8.82 -11.44
N ARG A 106 -6.81 8.04 -11.91
CA ARG A 106 -5.40 8.23 -11.61
C ARG A 106 -4.83 9.41 -12.37
N GLY A 107 -4.35 10.43 -11.64
CA GLY A 107 -3.79 11.66 -12.25
C GLY A 107 -2.32 11.53 -12.65
N SER A 108 -1.60 10.59 -12.09
CA SER A 108 -0.14 10.45 -12.27
C SER A 108 0.28 9.79 -13.59
N VAL A 109 -0.61 9.03 -14.22
CA VAL A 109 -0.38 8.37 -15.52
C VAL A 109 -1.72 8.13 -16.22
N TRP A 110 -1.75 8.29 -17.53
CA TRP A 110 -2.87 7.81 -18.34
C TRP A 110 -2.74 6.30 -18.53
N HIS A 111 -3.68 5.56 -17.95
CA HIS A 111 -3.67 4.10 -17.94
C HIS A 111 -4.94 3.57 -18.59
N SER A 112 -4.78 2.79 -19.66
CA SER A 112 -5.88 2.14 -20.37
C SER A 112 -5.51 0.72 -20.76
N TYR A 113 -6.52 -0.13 -20.87
CA TYR A 113 -6.34 -1.56 -21.17
C TYR A 113 -7.60 -2.15 -21.77
N SER A 114 -7.45 -3.30 -22.47
CA SER A 114 -8.59 -4.05 -23.01
C SER A 114 -9.41 -4.70 -21.89
N ASN A 115 -10.69 -4.96 -22.15
CA ASN A 115 -11.56 -5.67 -21.21
C ASN A 115 -11.32 -7.20 -21.19
N THR A 116 -10.36 -7.68 -21.95
CA THR A 116 -9.99 -9.11 -22.07
C THR A 116 -8.95 -9.55 -21.04
N TRP A 117 -8.68 -8.77 -20.02
CA TRP A 117 -7.83 -9.18 -18.90
C TRP A 117 -8.60 -9.97 -17.86
N LYS A 118 -8.04 -11.08 -17.40
CA LYS A 118 -8.49 -11.85 -16.25
C LYS A 118 -7.61 -11.52 -15.06
N THR A 119 -8.16 -10.83 -14.08
CA THR A 119 -7.44 -10.39 -12.88
C THR A 119 -7.76 -11.28 -11.69
N GLN A 120 -6.75 -11.65 -10.92
CA GLN A 120 -6.88 -12.22 -9.58
C GLN A 120 -6.17 -11.29 -8.60
N SER A 121 -6.88 -10.82 -7.58
CA SER A 121 -6.35 -9.96 -6.52
C SER A 121 -6.40 -10.70 -5.18
N TYR A 122 -5.36 -10.54 -4.37
CA TYR A 122 -5.29 -11.09 -3.01
C TYR A 122 -6.43 -10.61 -2.09
N VAL A 123 -7.06 -9.47 -2.40
CA VAL A 123 -8.24 -8.98 -1.66
C VAL A 123 -9.43 -9.93 -1.83
N ASN A 124 -9.62 -10.49 -3.03
CA ASN A 124 -10.81 -11.27 -3.40
C ASN A 124 -10.54 -12.78 -3.56
N VAL A 125 -9.28 -13.17 -3.81
CA VAL A 125 -8.91 -14.56 -4.14
C VAL A 125 -7.88 -15.08 -3.14
N LYS A 126 -8.28 -16.08 -2.35
CA LYS A 126 -7.37 -16.71 -1.36
C LYS A 126 -6.44 -17.75 -1.96
N ARG A 127 -6.83 -18.38 -3.06
CA ARG A 127 -6.07 -19.44 -3.77
C ARG A 127 -5.95 -19.07 -5.24
N PRO A 128 -4.95 -18.24 -5.63
CA PRO A 128 -4.77 -17.84 -7.01
C PRO A 128 -4.21 -18.99 -7.86
N LYS A 129 -4.42 -18.93 -9.18
CA LYS A 129 -3.85 -19.91 -10.12
C LYS A 129 -2.32 -19.87 -10.17
N ARG A 130 -1.75 -18.70 -9.94
CA ARG A 130 -0.31 -18.42 -9.81
C ARG A 130 -0.11 -17.44 -8.67
N PRO A 131 1.05 -17.40 -8.02
CA PRO A 131 1.35 -16.44 -6.95
C PRO A 131 1.07 -15.01 -7.40
N PHE A 132 0.61 -14.18 -6.48
CA PHE A 132 0.41 -12.75 -6.72
C PHE A 132 1.75 -12.04 -6.93
N GLY A 133 1.79 -11.05 -7.84
CA GLY A 133 2.91 -10.13 -7.98
C GLY A 133 2.99 -9.14 -6.82
N VAL A 134 4.00 -8.28 -6.86
CA VAL A 134 4.31 -7.30 -5.79
C VAL A 134 3.16 -6.34 -5.49
N CYS A 135 2.28 -6.05 -6.47
CA CYS A 135 1.09 -5.24 -6.26
C CYS A 135 -0.12 -6.02 -5.70
N GLY A 136 0.06 -7.29 -5.28
CA GLY A 136 -1.02 -8.12 -4.77
C GLY A 136 -1.97 -8.65 -5.85
N GLN A 137 -1.58 -8.59 -7.12
CA GLN A 137 -2.40 -9.01 -8.26
C GLN A 137 -1.60 -9.91 -9.21
N VAL A 138 -2.32 -10.71 -9.97
CA VAL A 138 -1.80 -11.45 -11.14
C VAL A 138 -2.83 -11.37 -12.26
N PHE A 139 -2.34 -11.17 -13.48
CA PHE A 139 -3.16 -10.94 -14.67
C PHE A 139 -2.89 -12.01 -15.71
N PHE A 140 -3.95 -12.42 -16.42
CA PHE A 140 -3.88 -13.34 -17.55
C PHE A 140 -4.63 -12.74 -18.73
N THR A 141 -4.10 -12.93 -19.93
CA THR A 141 -4.79 -12.56 -21.16
C THR A 141 -5.95 -13.52 -21.44
N GLN A 142 -6.95 -13.05 -22.20
CA GLN A 142 -8.00 -13.89 -22.77
C GLN A 142 -8.04 -13.68 -24.29
N GLY A 143 -7.27 -14.52 -24.99
CA GLY A 143 -7.14 -14.47 -26.44
C GLY A 143 -6.10 -13.47 -26.96
N ASN A 144 -5.91 -13.50 -28.27
CA ASN A 144 -4.98 -12.62 -28.97
C ASN A 144 -5.46 -11.17 -29.00
N GLY A 145 -4.51 -10.24 -28.97
CA GLY A 145 -4.81 -8.82 -29.05
C GLY A 145 -5.19 -8.17 -27.72
N THR A 146 -5.11 -8.90 -26.58
CA THR A 146 -5.22 -8.31 -25.24
C THR A 146 -4.10 -7.30 -25.03
N TRP A 147 -4.42 -6.11 -24.54
CA TRP A 147 -3.43 -5.01 -24.46
C TRP A 147 -3.54 -4.17 -23.20
N VAL A 148 -2.44 -3.50 -22.89
CA VAL A 148 -2.34 -2.42 -21.90
C VAL A 148 -1.55 -1.26 -22.46
N GLN A 149 -1.90 -0.05 -22.10
CA GLN A 149 -1.22 1.18 -22.51
C GLN A 149 -1.04 2.12 -21.34
N TYR A 150 0.14 2.71 -21.25
CA TYR A 150 0.48 3.78 -20.33
C TYR A 150 0.97 4.98 -21.10
N LYS A 151 0.54 6.19 -20.69
CA LYS A 151 1.09 7.46 -21.16
C LYS A 151 1.47 8.30 -19.97
N SER A 152 2.64 8.94 -20.03
CA SER A 152 3.08 9.88 -18.99
C SER A 152 2.08 11.02 -18.82
N SER A 153 2.01 11.57 -17.63
CA SER A 153 1.26 12.81 -17.36
C SER A 153 2.20 14.03 -17.47
N ASN A 154 1.61 15.22 -17.35
CA ASN A 154 2.39 16.47 -17.27
C ASN A 154 2.80 16.83 -15.84
N GLN A 155 2.63 15.91 -14.89
CA GLN A 155 3.05 16.15 -13.51
C GLN A 155 4.57 16.17 -13.39
N LYS A 156 5.06 16.90 -12.40
CA LYS A 156 6.48 17.01 -12.09
C LYS A 156 7.09 15.60 -11.87
N HIS A 157 8.29 15.36 -12.38
CA HIS A 157 9.06 14.11 -12.30
C HIS A 157 8.48 12.89 -13.05
N ILE A 158 7.31 12.99 -13.68
CA ILE A 158 6.69 11.90 -14.42
C ILE A 158 6.24 12.27 -15.83
N SER A 159 6.94 13.23 -16.45
CA SER A 159 6.69 13.68 -17.83
C SER A 159 7.05 12.66 -18.90
N GLN A 160 7.73 11.58 -18.53
CA GLN A 160 8.09 10.44 -19.38
C GLN A 160 7.93 9.12 -18.62
N LEU A 161 7.84 8.04 -19.38
CA LEU A 161 8.02 6.68 -18.87
C LEU A 161 9.52 6.35 -19.06
N TYR A 162 10.23 6.27 -17.94
CA TYR A 162 11.67 6.06 -17.90
C TYR A 162 11.99 4.57 -18.01
N ALA A 163 12.66 4.15 -19.09
CA ALA A 163 13.13 2.79 -19.35
C ALA A 163 12.13 1.69 -18.89
N PRO A 164 10.88 1.69 -19.40
CA PRO A 164 9.83 0.81 -18.88
C PRO A 164 10.16 -0.67 -19.10
N VAL A 165 9.89 -1.49 -18.06
CA VAL A 165 10.16 -2.94 -18.02
C VAL A 165 8.89 -3.70 -17.65
N LEU A 166 8.49 -4.68 -18.45
CA LEU A 166 7.39 -5.61 -18.18
C LEU A 166 7.88 -6.77 -17.31
N TYR A 167 7.12 -7.09 -16.24
CA TYR A 167 7.36 -8.23 -15.35
C TYR A 167 6.28 -9.30 -15.53
N TYR A 168 6.71 -10.57 -15.69
CA TYR A 168 5.84 -11.71 -15.87
C TYR A 168 6.49 -13.00 -15.36
N GLY A 169 5.69 -14.04 -15.13
CA GLY A 169 6.15 -15.26 -14.48
C GLY A 169 6.45 -16.40 -15.46
N SER A 170 6.78 -17.55 -14.89
CA SER A 170 7.07 -18.78 -15.64
C SER A 170 5.82 -19.43 -16.23
N SER A 171 6.01 -20.07 -17.41
CA SER A 171 4.99 -20.85 -18.07
C SER A 171 5.63 -21.91 -18.98
N GLY A 172 4.92 -23.00 -19.24
CA GLY A 172 5.32 -23.96 -20.30
C GLY A 172 5.11 -23.43 -21.72
N ASN A 173 4.46 -22.28 -21.87
CA ASN A 173 4.16 -21.68 -23.17
C ASN A 173 5.42 -21.04 -23.78
N LYS A 174 5.81 -21.49 -24.95
CA LYS A 174 6.98 -21.00 -25.71
C LYS A 174 6.61 -20.18 -26.96
N GLU A 175 5.31 -20.03 -27.26
CA GLU A 175 4.84 -19.34 -28.47
C GLU A 175 4.42 -17.88 -28.19
N ALA A 176 4.38 -17.48 -26.92
CA ALA A 176 3.90 -16.18 -26.54
C ALA A 176 4.77 -15.04 -27.05
N LYS A 177 4.12 -14.02 -27.59
CA LYS A 177 4.75 -12.81 -28.11
C LYS A 177 4.03 -11.57 -27.63
N VAL A 178 4.76 -10.45 -27.57
CA VAL A 178 4.20 -9.12 -27.37
C VAL A 178 4.60 -8.21 -28.52
N GLU A 179 3.64 -7.43 -29.02
CA GLU A 179 3.90 -6.28 -29.85
C GLU A 179 3.96 -5.05 -28.95
N ILE A 180 5.06 -4.34 -28.99
CA ILE A 180 5.32 -3.14 -28.20
C ILE A 180 5.26 -1.96 -29.15
N THR A 181 4.34 -1.01 -28.89
CA THR A 181 4.28 0.26 -29.62
C THR A 181 4.69 1.38 -28.66
N TYR A 182 5.69 2.17 -29.03
CA TYR A 182 6.12 3.34 -28.27
C TYR A 182 6.41 4.52 -29.20
N ASN A 183 6.34 5.74 -28.65
CA ASN A 183 6.39 6.98 -29.41
C ASN A 183 5.37 7.03 -30.57
N ASP A 184 4.22 6.36 -30.39
CA ASP A 184 3.08 6.25 -31.31
C ASP A 184 3.39 5.64 -32.70
N THR A 185 4.64 5.38 -33.04
CA THR A 185 5.08 4.94 -34.38
C THR A 185 5.96 3.69 -34.37
N VAL A 186 6.83 3.53 -33.37
CA VAL A 186 7.77 2.40 -33.33
C VAL A 186 7.04 1.14 -32.86
N LYS A 187 7.07 0.10 -33.70
CA LYS A 187 6.51 -1.23 -33.38
C LYS A 187 7.60 -2.27 -33.36
N VAL A 188 7.69 -3.01 -32.27
CA VAL A 188 8.65 -4.10 -32.09
C VAL A 188 7.91 -5.32 -31.57
N VAL A 189 8.17 -6.50 -32.16
CA VAL A 189 7.64 -7.77 -31.69
C VAL A 189 8.74 -8.51 -30.95
N LYS A 190 8.47 -8.92 -29.70
CA LYS A 190 9.39 -9.72 -28.87
C LYS A 190 8.71 -11.00 -28.40
N SER A 191 9.44 -12.11 -28.37
CA SER A 191 8.99 -13.35 -27.74
C SER A 191 9.13 -13.25 -26.22
N LEU A 192 8.21 -13.87 -25.47
CA LEU A 192 8.29 -13.95 -24.01
C LEU A 192 9.05 -15.21 -23.59
N THR A 193 10.24 -15.04 -23.03
CA THR A 193 10.99 -16.13 -22.40
C THR A 193 10.41 -16.41 -21.03
N THR A 194 9.86 -17.60 -20.79
CA THR A 194 9.03 -17.93 -19.61
C THR A 194 9.64 -18.99 -18.70
N ASP A 195 10.95 -19.08 -18.64
CA ASP A 195 11.74 -20.08 -17.92
C ASP A 195 11.98 -19.76 -16.43
N LYS A 196 11.95 -18.46 -16.05
CA LYS A 196 12.22 -18.03 -14.68
C LYS A 196 10.92 -17.78 -13.91
N LEU A 197 10.97 -17.94 -12.58
CA LEU A 197 9.87 -17.60 -11.68
C LEU A 197 9.41 -16.15 -11.87
N LEU A 198 10.37 -15.23 -12.09
CA LEU A 198 10.13 -13.86 -12.51
C LEU A 198 11.03 -13.55 -13.72
N ASN A 199 10.42 -13.08 -14.79
CA ASN A 199 11.08 -12.59 -16.00
C ASN A 199 10.86 -11.09 -16.14
N ALA A 200 11.84 -10.40 -16.74
CA ALA A 200 11.80 -8.97 -17.00
C ALA A 200 12.09 -8.70 -18.48
N LEU A 201 11.22 -7.94 -19.15
CA LEU A 201 11.38 -7.58 -20.55
C LEU A 201 11.47 -6.06 -20.68
N PRO A 202 12.65 -5.49 -21.05
CA PRO A 202 12.75 -4.09 -21.43
C PRO A 202 11.87 -3.78 -22.65
N LEU A 203 11.01 -2.75 -22.51
CA LEU A 203 10.01 -2.40 -23.52
C LEU A 203 10.59 -1.46 -24.59
N THR A 204 11.57 -0.64 -24.25
CA THR A 204 12.11 0.43 -25.11
C THR A 204 13.63 0.40 -25.22
N GLU A 205 14.28 -0.73 -24.97
CA GLU A 205 15.75 -0.89 -25.00
C GLU A 205 16.52 0.12 -24.13
N GLY A 206 15.89 0.51 -23.01
CA GLY A 206 16.46 1.48 -22.08
C GLY A 206 16.16 2.95 -22.39
N HIS A 207 15.46 3.23 -23.49
CA HIS A 207 15.06 4.61 -23.83
C HIS A 207 13.80 5.04 -23.06
N ASN A 208 13.70 6.34 -22.82
CA ASN A 208 12.50 6.95 -22.27
C ASN A 208 11.45 7.18 -23.37
N THR A 209 10.18 7.13 -23.01
CA THR A 209 9.07 7.35 -23.94
C THR A 209 7.91 8.08 -23.26
N LYS A 210 7.11 8.80 -24.02
CA LYS A 210 5.87 9.40 -23.49
C LYS A 210 4.73 8.40 -23.39
N ALA A 211 4.75 7.37 -24.22
CA ALA A 211 3.72 6.33 -24.24
C ALA A 211 4.29 4.97 -24.60
N VAL A 212 3.73 3.93 -24.00
CA VAL A 212 4.00 2.55 -24.36
C VAL A 212 2.69 1.76 -24.36
N ARG A 213 2.45 1.00 -25.45
CA ARG A 213 1.37 0.03 -25.55
C ARG A 213 1.98 -1.35 -25.74
N ILE A 214 1.46 -2.32 -25.01
CA ILE A 214 1.87 -3.74 -25.08
C ILE A 214 0.64 -4.53 -25.49
N THR A 215 0.72 -5.20 -26.64
CA THR A 215 -0.33 -6.10 -27.14
C THR A 215 0.18 -7.54 -27.09
N PHE A 216 -0.59 -8.43 -26.49
CA PHE A 216 -0.22 -9.79 -26.19
C PHE A 216 -0.84 -10.78 -27.19
N TYR A 217 -0.05 -11.77 -27.61
CA TYR A 217 -0.47 -12.82 -28.52
C TYR A 217 -0.04 -14.19 -27.97
N LYS A 218 -0.95 -15.15 -28.00
CA LYS A 218 -0.73 -16.54 -27.53
C LYS A 218 -0.17 -16.61 -26.11
N SER A 219 -0.65 -15.76 -25.19
CA SER A 219 -0.06 -15.59 -23.84
C SER A 219 -0.99 -15.95 -22.68
N ASP A 220 -2.11 -16.62 -22.94
CA ASP A 220 -3.20 -16.83 -21.95
C ASP A 220 -2.79 -17.60 -20.68
N SER A 221 -1.71 -18.38 -20.73
CA SER A 221 -1.21 -19.17 -19.61
C SER A 221 -0.08 -18.49 -18.81
N ILE A 222 0.36 -17.31 -19.25
CA ILE A 222 1.48 -16.60 -18.63
C ILE A 222 0.95 -15.66 -17.57
N PRO A 223 1.43 -15.76 -16.30
CA PRO A 223 1.10 -14.77 -15.29
C PRO A 223 1.83 -13.46 -15.60
N ILE A 224 1.07 -12.39 -15.80
CA ILE A 224 1.60 -11.04 -16.02
C ILE A 224 1.44 -10.27 -14.71
N TYR A 225 2.42 -9.46 -14.33
CA TYR A 225 2.41 -8.78 -13.02
C TYR A 225 2.31 -7.27 -13.12
N GLY A 226 3.00 -6.62 -14.06
CA GLY A 226 2.97 -5.16 -14.20
C GLY A 226 4.18 -4.62 -14.95
N VAL A 227 4.26 -3.29 -14.99
CA VAL A 227 5.36 -2.55 -15.64
C VAL A 227 6.00 -1.60 -14.61
N SER A 228 7.32 -1.62 -14.48
CA SER A 228 8.06 -0.62 -13.70
C SER A 228 8.67 0.43 -14.63
N SER A 229 8.57 1.70 -14.24
CA SER A 229 9.13 2.82 -15.00
C SER A 229 9.77 3.83 -14.05
N GLY A 230 11.07 4.05 -14.21
CA GLY A 230 11.82 4.99 -13.40
C GLY A 230 13.31 5.05 -13.75
N GLU A 231 13.96 6.12 -13.40
CA GLU A 231 15.41 6.30 -13.58
C GLU A 231 16.23 5.35 -12.68
N ARG A 232 17.54 5.35 -12.87
CA ARG A 232 18.44 4.51 -12.09
C ARG A 232 18.89 5.14 -10.78
N GLN A 233 18.59 6.41 -10.54
CA GLN A 233 19.01 7.19 -9.36
C GLN A 233 17.82 7.89 -8.71
N GLY A 234 17.97 8.24 -7.42
CA GLY A 234 17.00 9.01 -6.66
C GLY A 234 15.92 8.16 -6.00
N VAL A 235 14.80 8.78 -5.64
CA VAL A 235 13.74 8.14 -4.87
C VAL A 235 12.58 7.68 -5.75
N TYR A 236 12.09 6.49 -5.48
CA TYR A 236 10.90 5.87 -6.09
C TYR A 236 9.87 5.57 -5.03
N VAL A 237 8.61 5.85 -5.33
CA VAL A 237 7.50 5.46 -4.46
C VAL A 237 6.48 4.69 -5.30
N ASP A 238 6.43 3.37 -5.11
CA ASP A 238 5.47 2.49 -5.77
C ASP A 238 4.17 2.45 -5.00
N ASN A 239 3.04 2.60 -5.68
CA ASN A 239 1.73 2.50 -5.06
C ASN A 239 1.11 1.12 -5.33
N PHE A 240 0.93 0.33 -4.27
CA PHE A 240 0.33 -1.01 -4.27
C PHE A 240 -1.03 -1.04 -3.56
N SER A 241 -1.71 0.09 -3.51
CA SER A 241 -3.00 0.20 -2.84
C SER A 241 -4.12 -0.48 -3.64
N SER A 242 -5.08 -1.03 -2.92
CA SER A 242 -6.25 -1.69 -3.49
C SER A 242 -7.49 -1.40 -2.63
N ARG A 243 -8.60 -1.07 -3.26
CA ARG A 243 -9.89 -0.87 -2.57
C ARG A 243 -10.30 -2.11 -1.78
N GLY A 244 -10.91 -1.90 -0.63
CA GLY A 244 -11.38 -3.00 0.24
C GLY A 244 -10.28 -3.71 1.02
N ASN A 245 -9.01 -3.31 0.88
CA ASN A 245 -7.89 -3.97 1.52
C ASN A 245 -7.80 -3.62 3.02
N SER A 246 -7.71 -4.64 3.86
CA SER A 246 -7.47 -4.50 5.30
C SER A 246 -5.98 -4.62 5.69
N GLY A 247 -5.11 -4.92 4.73
CA GLY A 247 -3.71 -5.28 4.94
C GLY A 247 -3.47 -6.77 5.19
N LEU A 248 -4.44 -7.49 5.76
CA LEU A 248 -4.31 -8.93 6.06
C LEU A 248 -4.01 -9.82 4.83
N PRO A 249 -4.56 -9.53 3.63
CA PRO A 249 -4.26 -10.31 2.42
C PRO A 249 -2.79 -10.35 2.01
N ILE A 250 -1.95 -9.42 2.47
CA ILE A 250 -0.50 -9.43 2.22
C ILE A 250 0.15 -10.72 2.74
N SER A 251 -0.44 -11.38 3.73
CA SER A 251 0.00 -12.70 4.22
C SER A 251 -0.02 -13.80 3.15
N LEU A 252 -0.67 -13.57 1.99
CA LEU A 252 -0.72 -14.50 0.86
C LEU A 252 0.47 -14.36 -0.09
N PHE A 253 1.39 -13.45 0.15
CA PHE A 253 2.59 -13.31 -0.71
C PHE A 253 3.46 -14.57 -0.67
N ASN A 254 3.91 -14.97 -1.85
CA ASN A 254 4.91 -16.02 -2.00
C ASN A 254 6.31 -15.40 -1.79
N VAL A 255 7.04 -15.88 -0.79
CA VAL A 255 8.34 -15.32 -0.41
C VAL A 255 9.34 -15.38 -1.56
N ASP A 256 9.47 -16.52 -2.24
CA ASP A 256 10.45 -16.69 -3.32
C ASP A 256 10.19 -15.72 -4.48
N LEU A 257 8.93 -15.55 -4.87
CA LEU A 257 8.55 -14.59 -5.91
C LEU A 257 8.83 -13.14 -5.45
N MET A 258 8.51 -12.81 -4.21
CA MET A 258 8.75 -11.45 -3.68
C MET A 258 10.25 -11.14 -3.58
N ASN A 259 11.08 -12.09 -3.15
CA ASN A 259 12.53 -11.92 -3.18
C ASN A 259 13.05 -11.66 -4.61
N ARG A 260 12.48 -12.35 -5.62
CA ARG A 260 12.83 -12.07 -7.04
C ARG A 260 12.38 -10.68 -7.49
N PHE A 261 11.24 -10.20 -7.02
CA PHE A 261 10.81 -8.82 -7.26
C PHE A 261 11.72 -7.81 -6.58
N ASP A 262 12.10 -8.06 -5.33
CA ASP A 262 13.02 -7.21 -4.58
C ASP A 262 14.34 -7.06 -5.34
N ASP A 263 14.97 -8.17 -5.72
CA ASP A 263 16.19 -8.18 -6.54
C ASP A 263 16.02 -7.42 -7.85
N ALA A 264 14.96 -7.76 -8.61
CA ALA A 264 14.75 -7.23 -9.96
C ALA A 264 14.40 -5.72 -9.98
N LEU A 265 13.80 -5.22 -8.91
CA LEU A 265 13.45 -3.81 -8.73
C LEU A 265 14.56 -3.02 -8.04
N GLY A 266 15.62 -3.68 -7.57
CA GLY A 266 16.80 -3.09 -6.94
C GLY A 266 16.66 -2.84 -5.45
N GLY A 267 15.82 -3.62 -4.77
CA GLY A 267 15.57 -3.59 -3.34
C GLY A 267 14.52 -2.57 -2.91
N TYR A 268 13.74 -2.93 -1.87
CA TYR A 268 12.89 -1.97 -1.15
C TYR A 268 13.59 -1.53 0.13
N ASP A 269 13.74 -0.24 0.31
CA ASP A 269 14.37 0.37 1.50
C ASP A 269 13.35 0.68 2.58
N LEU A 270 12.10 0.95 2.17
CA LEU A 270 10.97 1.19 3.06
C LEU A 270 9.71 0.53 2.50
N ILE A 271 9.00 -0.22 3.34
CA ILE A 271 7.61 -0.65 3.08
C ILE A 271 6.68 0.09 4.02
N VAL A 272 5.72 0.80 3.44
CA VAL A 272 4.66 1.52 4.17
C VAL A 272 3.40 0.67 4.17
N LEU A 273 2.78 0.49 5.34
CA LEU A 273 1.49 -0.18 5.52
C LEU A 273 0.48 0.84 6.07
N HIS A 274 -0.42 1.31 5.21
CA HIS A 274 -1.43 2.33 5.53
C HIS A 274 -2.83 1.78 5.32
N PHE A 275 -3.42 1.26 6.38
CA PHE A 275 -4.73 0.62 6.38
C PHE A 275 -5.58 1.12 7.54
N GLY A 276 -6.90 0.96 7.43
CA GLY A 276 -7.79 1.29 8.54
C GLY A 276 -9.24 1.46 8.12
N ALA A 277 -9.52 2.20 7.04
CA ALA A 277 -10.88 2.53 6.63
C ALA A 277 -11.80 1.30 6.51
N ASN A 278 -11.29 0.21 5.98
CA ASN A 278 -12.05 -1.05 5.86
C ASN A 278 -12.16 -1.81 7.18
N VAL A 279 -11.22 -1.62 8.10
CA VAL A 279 -11.18 -2.33 9.41
C VAL A 279 -12.15 -1.69 10.40
N LEU A 280 -12.38 -0.38 10.32
CA LEU A 280 -13.36 0.33 11.16
C LEU A 280 -14.79 -0.20 10.99
N ASN A 281 -15.11 -0.80 9.85
CA ASN A 281 -16.47 -1.28 9.55
C ASN A 281 -16.81 -2.65 10.17
N TYR A 282 -15.90 -3.28 10.93
CA TYR A 282 -16.15 -4.61 11.54
C TYR A 282 -17.04 -4.58 12.78
N GLY A 283 -17.44 -3.38 13.25
CA GLY A 283 -18.41 -3.23 14.36
C GLY A 283 -17.88 -3.62 15.74
N THR A 284 -16.58 -3.77 15.92
CA THR A 284 -15.92 -4.10 17.17
C THR A 284 -15.05 -2.95 17.69
N LEU A 285 -14.82 -2.92 18.98
CA LEU A 285 -13.83 -2.05 19.63
C LEU A 285 -12.59 -2.83 20.09
N ASP A 286 -12.63 -4.15 20.09
CA ASP A 286 -11.47 -5.01 20.36
C ASP A 286 -10.80 -5.40 19.03
N TYR A 287 -9.62 -4.84 18.80
CA TYR A 287 -8.79 -5.09 17.63
C TYR A 287 -7.62 -6.05 17.90
N SER A 288 -7.64 -6.81 18.99
CA SER A 288 -6.59 -7.80 19.31
C SER A 288 -6.40 -8.85 18.20
N TRP A 289 -7.48 -9.23 17.51
CA TRP A 289 -7.44 -10.11 16.34
C TRP A 289 -6.68 -9.48 15.15
N TYR A 290 -6.88 -8.16 14.94
CA TYR A 290 -6.22 -7.41 13.87
C TYR A 290 -4.73 -7.23 14.18
N GLU A 291 -4.39 -6.90 15.44
CA GLU A 291 -3.00 -6.85 15.93
C GLU A 291 -2.26 -8.16 15.65
N ARG A 292 -2.85 -9.31 16.01
CA ARG A 292 -2.25 -10.62 15.72
C ARG A 292 -2.11 -10.90 14.22
N GLY A 293 -3.11 -10.51 13.43
CA GLY A 293 -3.09 -10.68 11.97
C GLY A 293 -2.01 -9.83 11.32
N MET A 294 -1.93 -8.55 11.67
CA MET A 294 -0.94 -7.63 11.09
C MET A 294 0.48 -7.92 11.58
N THR A 295 0.66 -8.45 12.80
CA THR A 295 1.96 -8.98 13.24
C THR A 295 2.47 -10.07 12.31
N LYS A 296 1.60 -10.99 11.86
CA LYS A 296 1.96 -12.02 10.86
C LYS A 296 2.29 -11.37 9.50
N VAL A 297 1.51 -10.36 9.08
CA VAL A 297 1.76 -9.61 7.85
C VAL A 297 3.13 -8.94 7.87
N VAL A 298 3.49 -8.24 8.94
CA VAL A 298 4.82 -7.61 9.07
C VAL A 298 5.94 -8.63 9.00
N ASN A 299 5.77 -9.78 9.65
CA ASN A 299 6.74 -10.88 9.56
C ASN A 299 6.85 -11.45 8.14
N GLN A 300 5.72 -11.57 7.42
CA GLN A 300 5.71 -12.00 6.01
C GLN A 300 6.43 -10.98 5.10
N ILE A 301 6.20 -9.68 5.31
CA ILE A 301 6.91 -8.61 4.58
C ILE A 301 8.42 -8.70 4.82
N ARG A 302 8.86 -8.94 6.04
CA ARG A 302 10.31 -9.11 6.33
C ARG A 302 10.93 -10.32 5.63
N ALA A 303 10.17 -11.42 5.50
CA ALA A 303 10.63 -12.57 4.73
C ALA A 303 10.67 -12.26 3.22
N CYS A 304 9.72 -11.48 2.71
CA CYS A 304 9.64 -11.08 1.31
C CYS A 304 10.67 -10.02 0.92
N PHE A 305 11.02 -9.11 1.83
CA PHE A 305 11.90 -7.95 1.62
C PHE A 305 12.88 -7.83 2.81
N PRO A 306 13.92 -8.64 2.88
CA PRO A 306 14.72 -8.83 4.09
C PRO A 306 15.49 -7.59 4.55
N ASN A 307 15.81 -6.65 3.65
CA ASN A 307 16.60 -5.45 3.95
C ASN A 307 15.75 -4.17 4.10
N THR A 308 14.43 -4.31 4.27
CA THR A 308 13.51 -3.18 4.31
C THR A 308 13.21 -2.70 5.74
N SER A 309 13.13 -1.40 5.94
CA SER A 309 12.44 -0.80 7.08
C SER A 309 10.93 -0.86 6.86
N ILE A 310 10.14 -0.94 7.93
CA ILE A 310 8.67 -0.98 7.84
C ILE A 310 8.11 0.19 8.61
N LEU A 311 7.19 0.94 7.97
CA LEU A 311 6.43 2.03 8.56
C LEU A 311 4.95 1.67 8.57
N ILE A 312 4.34 1.76 9.75
CA ILE A 312 2.89 1.64 9.94
C ILE A 312 2.30 3.03 10.04
N ILE A 313 1.31 3.33 9.19
CA ILE A 313 0.50 4.54 9.30
C ILE A 313 -0.86 4.14 9.86
N SER A 314 -1.31 4.81 10.91
CA SER A 314 -2.60 4.52 11.54
C SER A 314 -3.78 4.86 10.63
N THR A 315 -4.97 4.39 11.00
CA THR A 315 -6.22 4.87 10.42
C THR A 315 -6.32 6.39 10.51
N ALA A 316 -6.93 6.99 9.49
CA ALA A 316 -7.39 8.38 9.53
C ALA A 316 -8.57 8.53 10.51
N ASP A 317 -8.95 9.78 10.85
CA ASP A 317 -10.27 10.03 11.44
C ASP A 317 -11.36 9.63 10.45
N LYS A 318 -12.48 9.19 10.98
CA LYS A 318 -13.73 8.91 10.29
C LYS A 318 -14.87 9.42 11.16
N SER A 319 -15.87 10.05 10.55
CA SER A 319 -17.05 10.46 11.31
C SER A 319 -18.26 9.60 10.97
N THR A 320 -19.05 9.32 12.01
CA THR A 320 -20.34 8.64 11.94
C THR A 320 -21.41 9.52 12.56
N LYS A 321 -22.68 9.32 12.15
CA LYS A 321 -23.79 10.10 12.65
C LYS A 321 -24.25 9.56 14.02
N VAL A 322 -24.15 10.37 15.05
CA VAL A 322 -24.62 10.07 16.42
C VAL A 322 -25.52 11.21 16.87
N ASN A 323 -26.76 10.92 17.28
CA ASN A 323 -27.72 11.92 17.74
C ASN A 323 -27.85 13.13 16.77
N MET A 324 -28.00 12.84 15.46
CA MET A 324 -28.11 13.82 14.36
C MET A 324 -26.84 14.63 14.06
N GLU A 325 -25.74 14.44 14.76
CA GLU A 325 -24.46 15.11 14.53
C GLU A 325 -23.40 14.14 14.01
N MET A 326 -22.49 14.67 13.18
CA MET A 326 -21.30 13.92 12.73
C MET A 326 -20.22 14.02 13.81
N GLN A 327 -19.79 12.86 14.33
CA GLN A 327 -18.77 12.73 15.36
C GLN A 327 -17.74 11.69 14.96
N THR A 328 -16.49 11.82 15.45
CA THR A 328 -15.47 10.77 15.29
C THR A 328 -16.03 9.42 15.68
N ASP A 329 -15.89 8.44 14.79
CA ASP A 329 -16.32 7.06 15.06
C ASP A 329 -15.55 6.51 16.27
N LYS A 330 -16.31 5.91 17.20
CA LYS A 330 -15.78 5.34 18.45
C LYS A 330 -14.69 4.28 18.26
N ALA A 331 -14.63 3.67 17.06
CA ALA A 331 -13.66 2.63 16.71
C ALA A 331 -12.30 3.18 16.27
N VAL A 332 -12.20 4.47 15.91
CA VAL A 332 -10.96 5.08 15.38
C VAL A 332 -9.81 4.98 16.38
N VAL A 333 -10.00 5.45 17.60
CA VAL A 333 -8.94 5.43 18.63
C VAL A 333 -8.54 4.01 19.02
N PRO A 334 -9.46 3.07 19.31
CA PRO A 334 -9.12 1.67 19.56
C PRO A 334 -8.31 1.02 18.43
N LEU A 335 -8.66 1.27 17.15
CA LEU A 335 -7.91 0.76 16.01
C LEU A 335 -6.51 1.38 15.93
N ALA A 336 -6.39 2.71 16.05
CA ALA A 336 -5.10 3.39 16.02
C ALA A 336 -4.16 2.88 17.14
N ASN A 337 -4.69 2.62 18.34
CA ASN A 337 -3.94 2.02 19.45
C ASN A 337 -3.47 0.58 19.13
N ALA A 338 -4.31 -0.24 18.51
CA ALA A 338 -3.93 -1.57 18.07
C ALA A 338 -2.83 -1.51 17.00
N GLN A 339 -2.91 -0.55 16.07
CA GLN A 339 -1.91 -0.31 15.04
C GLN A 339 -0.57 0.11 15.65
N HIS A 340 -0.56 1.04 16.61
CA HIS A 340 0.64 1.40 17.37
C HIS A 340 1.24 0.20 18.11
N LYS A 341 0.39 -0.62 18.73
CA LYS A 341 0.83 -1.77 19.51
C LYS A 341 1.53 -2.82 18.65
N TYR A 342 0.97 -3.19 17.48
CA TYR A 342 1.67 -4.15 16.62
C TYR A 342 2.90 -3.54 15.94
N ALA A 343 2.91 -2.24 15.61
CA ALA A 343 4.10 -1.57 15.10
C ALA A 343 5.27 -1.70 16.10
N ARG A 344 5.01 -1.38 17.37
CA ARG A 344 6.01 -1.53 18.45
C ARG A 344 6.46 -2.98 18.63
N ASN A 345 5.52 -3.93 18.66
CA ASN A 345 5.81 -5.35 18.89
C ASN A 345 6.59 -5.99 17.74
N THR A 346 6.50 -5.40 16.54
CA THR A 346 7.23 -5.85 15.34
C THR A 346 8.44 -4.98 15.01
N HIS A 347 8.86 -4.06 15.89
CA HIS A 347 9.97 -3.15 15.63
C HIS A 347 9.81 -2.40 14.29
N SER A 348 8.65 -1.77 14.10
CA SER A 348 8.30 -0.98 12.92
C SER A 348 8.09 0.48 13.32
N GLY A 349 8.45 1.42 12.44
CA GLY A 349 8.10 2.83 12.61
C GLY A 349 6.58 3.01 12.67
N PHE A 350 6.12 4.09 13.30
CA PHE A 350 4.70 4.37 13.44
C PHE A 350 4.42 5.87 13.29
N ILE A 351 3.45 6.19 12.44
CA ILE A 351 2.87 7.54 12.32
C ILE A 351 1.38 7.48 12.65
N ASN A 352 0.95 8.29 13.60
CA ASN A 352 -0.46 8.42 13.96
C ASN A 352 -1.15 9.45 13.05
N LEU A 353 -1.73 8.99 11.94
CA LEU A 353 -2.42 9.88 10.99
C LEU A 353 -3.65 10.54 11.62
N TYR A 354 -4.39 9.82 12.49
CA TYR A 354 -5.51 10.40 13.21
C TYR A 354 -5.11 11.67 13.97
N GLU A 355 -4.00 11.63 14.70
CA GLU A 355 -3.50 12.80 15.43
C GLU A 355 -2.94 13.88 14.49
N LEU A 356 -2.22 13.50 13.43
CA LEU A 356 -1.72 14.46 12.44
C LEU A 356 -2.83 15.22 11.71
N MET A 357 -4.02 14.63 11.59
CA MET A 357 -5.20 15.30 11.04
C MET A 357 -5.80 16.33 11.99
N GLY A 358 -5.50 16.27 13.29
CA GLY A 358 -6.08 17.11 14.34
C GLY A 358 -6.93 16.32 15.36
N GLY A 359 -6.90 14.99 15.32
CA GLY A 359 -7.57 14.13 16.29
C GLY A 359 -9.10 14.15 16.17
N LYS A 360 -9.78 14.15 17.34
CA LYS A 360 -11.24 14.06 17.42
C LYS A 360 -11.94 15.18 16.66
N GLY A 361 -12.84 14.82 15.74
CA GLY A 361 -13.63 15.74 14.92
C GLY A 361 -12.92 16.28 13.70
N SER A 362 -11.68 15.87 13.44
CA SER A 362 -10.90 16.39 12.32
C SER A 362 -11.52 16.03 10.97
N MET A 363 -12.09 14.85 10.79
CA MET A 363 -12.77 14.48 9.54
C MET A 363 -13.98 15.38 9.27
N LYS A 364 -14.80 15.70 10.30
CA LYS A 364 -15.91 16.64 10.17
C LYS A 364 -15.39 18.01 9.72
N GLN A 365 -14.36 18.53 10.39
CA GLN A 365 -13.74 19.82 10.02
C GLN A 365 -13.20 19.81 8.57
N TRP A 366 -12.61 18.70 8.12
CA TRP A 366 -12.08 18.58 6.77
C TRP A 366 -13.16 18.53 5.70
N VAL A 367 -14.32 17.93 6.01
CA VAL A 367 -15.48 17.93 5.11
C VAL A 367 -16.10 19.32 5.02
N GLU A 368 -16.22 20.01 6.15
CA GLU A 368 -16.86 21.34 6.27
C GLU A 368 -15.91 22.50 5.92
N ALA A 369 -14.62 22.25 5.73
CA ALA A 369 -13.66 23.27 5.31
C ALA A 369 -14.02 23.88 3.95
N ASN A 370 -13.64 25.15 3.75
CA ASN A 370 -13.80 25.84 2.47
C ASN A 370 -12.44 26.31 1.93
N PRO A 371 -11.90 25.71 0.87
CA PRO A 371 -12.43 24.54 0.13
C PRO A 371 -12.32 23.24 0.93
N SER A 372 -13.26 22.30 0.72
CA SER A 372 -13.28 21.03 1.45
C SER A 372 -12.04 20.17 1.16
N LEU A 373 -11.63 19.38 2.17
CA LEU A 373 -10.48 18.46 2.11
C LEU A 373 -10.92 16.99 2.07
N ALA A 374 -12.17 16.70 2.41
CA ALA A 374 -12.71 15.36 2.43
C ALA A 374 -14.07 15.28 1.75
N SER A 375 -14.48 14.07 1.40
CA SER A 375 -15.75 13.77 0.76
C SER A 375 -16.90 13.78 1.76
N LYS A 376 -18.14 14.00 1.30
CA LYS A 376 -19.35 14.02 2.15
C LYS A 376 -19.72 12.66 2.75
N ASP A 377 -18.95 11.62 2.46
CA ASP A 377 -19.05 10.31 3.13
C ASP A 377 -18.33 10.27 4.49
N TYR A 378 -17.66 11.37 4.85
CA TYR A 378 -16.94 11.53 6.11
C TYR A 378 -15.89 10.44 6.38
N THR A 379 -15.33 9.89 5.30
CA THR A 379 -14.33 8.81 5.35
C THR A 379 -13.19 9.11 4.38
N HIS A 380 -13.48 9.40 3.10
CA HIS A 380 -12.47 9.53 2.06
C HIS A 380 -12.01 10.97 1.85
N PHE A 381 -10.73 11.16 1.61
CA PHE A 381 -10.17 12.44 1.18
C PHE A 381 -10.54 12.73 -0.27
N ASN A 382 -10.71 14.01 -0.59
CA ASN A 382 -10.63 14.46 -1.97
C ASN A 382 -9.14 14.74 -2.35
N ALA A 383 -8.88 15.16 -3.59
CA ALA A 383 -7.51 15.40 -4.06
C ALA A 383 -6.75 16.43 -3.20
N ARG A 384 -7.43 17.49 -2.71
CA ARG A 384 -6.81 18.50 -1.83
C ARG A 384 -6.44 17.92 -0.45
N GLY A 385 -7.34 17.13 0.13
CA GLY A 385 -7.07 16.46 1.40
C GLY A 385 -5.98 15.42 1.27
N ALA A 386 -5.99 14.63 0.19
CA ALA A 386 -4.93 13.67 -0.10
C ALA A 386 -3.55 14.34 -0.22
N LYS A 387 -3.47 15.48 -0.92
CA LYS A 387 -2.25 16.28 -0.98
C LYS A 387 -1.83 16.78 0.41
N LYS A 388 -2.77 17.28 1.23
CA LYS A 388 -2.48 17.70 2.60
C LYS A 388 -1.94 16.54 3.45
N VAL A 389 -2.54 15.34 3.35
CA VAL A 389 -2.03 14.14 4.04
C VAL A 389 -0.61 13.80 3.59
N ALA A 390 -0.33 13.85 2.28
CA ALA A 390 1.03 13.62 1.77
C ALA A 390 2.06 14.55 2.42
N HIS A 391 1.75 15.83 2.53
CA HIS A 391 2.62 16.81 3.22
C HIS A 391 2.77 16.51 4.71
N LEU A 392 1.67 16.15 5.41
CA LEU A 392 1.74 15.79 6.83
C LEU A 392 2.65 14.57 7.06
N LEU A 393 2.52 13.53 6.23
CA LEU A 393 3.34 12.33 6.31
C LEU A 393 4.80 12.62 5.97
N TYR A 394 5.04 13.37 4.90
CA TYR A 394 6.38 13.78 4.48
C TYR A 394 7.08 14.60 5.56
N ASN A 395 6.42 15.62 6.07
CA ASN A 395 6.99 16.49 7.10
C ASN A 395 7.33 15.69 8.37
N LYS A 396 6.44 14.76 8.77
CA LYS A 396 6.71 13.90 9.93
C LYS A 396 7.91 12.98 9.70
N LEU A 397 8.03 12.38 8.50
CA LEU A 397 9.21 11.58 8.16
C LEU A 397 10.49 12.42 8.10
N MET A 398 10.42 13.65 7.61
CA MET A 398 11.60 14.54 7.56
C MET A 398 12.00 15.06 8.94
N GLU A 399 11.05 15.28 9.84
CA GLU A 399 11.34 15.56 11.25
C GLU A 399 12.15 14.42 11.89
N GLU A 400 11.73 13.17 11.68
CA GLU A 400 12.45 11.98 12.15
C GLU A 400 13.82 11.82 11.47
N TYR A 401 13.92 12.17 10.18
CA TYR A 401 15.17 12.15 9.44
C TYR A 401 16.16 13.21 9.95
N GLU A 402 15.72 14.43 10.26
CA GLU A 402 16.57 15.44 10.89
C GLU A 402 17.06 14.98 12.27
N HIS A 403 16.18 14.34 13.04
CA HIS A 403 16.58 13.73 14.31
C HIS A 403 17.63 12.62 14.12
N TYR A 404 17.54 11.80 13.05
CA TYR A 404 18.56 10.81 12.72
C TYR A 404 19.92 11.44 12.42
N LYS A 405 19.96 12.61 11.76
CA LYS A 405 21.20 13.31 11.40
C LYS A 405 21.97 13.84 12.60
N ASP A 406 21.39 13.90 13.80
CA ASP A 406 22.10 14.21 15.02
C ASP A 406 23.20 13.14 15.27
N PRO A 407 24.50 13.54 15.43
CA PRO A 407 25.61 12.59 15.58
C PRO A 407 25.44 11.57 16.71
N HIS A 408 24.73 11.93 17.80
CA HIS A 408 24.45 11.00 18.90
C HIS A 408 23.45 9.91 18.55
N ASN A 409 22.62 10.12 17.53
CA ASN A 409 21.59 9.17 17.11
C ASN A 409 22.06 8.29 15.94
N SER A 410 22.86 8.85 15.02
CA SER A 410 23.36 8.11 13.84
C SER A 410 24.27 6.93 14.20
N GLN A 411 25.04 7.02 15.28
CA GLN A 411 25.87 5.90 15.78
C GLN A 411 25.05 4.70 16.27
N LYS A 412 23.80 4.90 16.67
CA LYS A 412 22.89 3.81 17.08
C LYS A 412 22.34 3.02 15.90
N ALA A 413 22.36 3.58 14.69
CA ALA A 413 21.81 2.96 13.49
C ALA A 413 22.53 1.64 13.13
N ASP A 414 23.84 1.59 13.32
CA ASP A 414 24.63 0.40 13.01
C ASP A 414 24.32 -0.74 13.98
N VAL A 415 24.14 -0.45 15.27
CA VAL A 415 23.78 -1.43 16.31
C VAL A 415 22.37 -2.00 16.09
N PHE A 416 21.41 -1.20 15.62
CA PHE A 416 20.04 -1.67 15.32
C PHE A 416 19.97 -2.51 14.05
N GLY A 417 20.72 -2.14 13.01
CA GLY A 417 20.84 -2.93 11.78
C GLY A 417 21.38 -4.33 12.02
N GLU A 418 22.39 -4.45 12.87
CA GLU A 418 22.95 -5.74 13.31
C GLU A 418 21.96 -6.55 14.14
N LYS A 419 21.25 -5.92 15.07
CA LYS A 419 20.26 -6.60 15.92
C LYS A 419 19.05 -7.11 15.13
N ILE A 420 18.64 -6.42 14.09
CA ILE A 420 17.58 -6.89 13.18
C ILE A 420 18.07 -8.10 12.38
N LYS A 421 19.32 -8.12 11.93
CA LYS A 421 19.93 -9.27 11.25
C LYS A 421 20.04 -10.47 12.20
N GLU A 422 20.48 -10.32 13.43
CA GLU A 422 20.52 -11.39 14.44
C GLU A 422 19.12 -12.00 14.70
N ILE A 423 18.08 -11.17 14.80
CA ILE A 423 16.68 -11.65 14.98
C ILE A 423 16.22 -12.44 13.75
N GLN A 424 16.73 -12.14 12.56
CA GLN A 424 16.40 -12.86 11.33
C GLN A 424 17.18 -14.18 11.19
N GLU A 425 18.43 -14.23 11.65
CA GLU A 425 19.31 -15.42 11.60
C GLU A 425 18.96 -16.50 12.65
N VAL A 426 18.36 -16.13 13.79
CA VAL A 426 17.95 -17.06 14.87
C VAL A 426 16.68 -17.86 14.52
N ARG A 427 16.05 -17.67 13.35
CA ARG A 427 14.93 -18.53 12.93
C ARG A 427 15.45 -19.82 12.30
N PRO A 428 15.12 -21.02 12.83
CA PRO A 428 15.46 -22.28 12.18
C PRO A 428 14.79 -22.32 10.81
N THR A 429 15.60 -22.45 9.77
CA THR A 429 15.16 -22.89 8.44
C THR A 429 14.54 -24.26 8.60
N THR A 430 13.24 -24.36 8.71
CA THR A 430 12.53 -25.63 8.58
C THR A 430 12.59 -26.03 7.10
N THR A 431 13.73 -26.56 6.70
CA THR A 431 13.86 -27.28 5.44
C THR A 431 13.11 -28.60 5.64
N THR A 432 11.85 -28.62 5.21
CA THR A 432 11.10 -29.88 5.08
C THR A 432 11.69 -30.65 3.89
N THR A 433 12.74 -31.39 4.13
CA THR A 433 13.24 -32.43 3.21
C THR A 433 12.18 -33.53 3.19
N ALA A 434 11.33 -33.53 2.20
CA ALA A 434 10.43 -34.65 1.94
C ALA A 434 11.26 -35.82 1.41
N THR A 435 11.74 -36.66 2.35
CA THR A 435 12.28 -37.98 2.01
C THR A 435 11.09 -38.89 1.69
N ALA A 436 10.90 -39.19 0.42
CA ALA A 436 9.94 -40.19 -0.03
C ALA A 436 10.42 -41.57 0.41
N THR A 437 9.88 -42.08 1.52
CA THR A 437 10.04 -43.49 1.89
C THR A 437 8.79 -44.22 1.44
N THR A 438 8.94 -45.02 0.40
CA THR A 438 7.93 -45.97 -0.11
C THR A 438 7.76 -47.07 0.93
N ALA A 439 6.67 -47.03 1.69
CA ALA A 439 6.24 -48.16 2.52
C ALA A 439 4.86 -48.62 2.02
N THR A 440 4.87 -49.74 1.34
CA THR A 440 3.67 -50.52 0.95
C THR A 440 3.04 -51.09 2.21
N ALA A 441 1.88 -50.60 2.63
CA ALA A 441 1.06 -51.20 3.67
C ALA A 441 -0.34 -51.45 3.10
N THR A 442 -0.62 -52.70 2.86
CA THR A 442 -1.92 -53.26 2.53
C THR A 442 -2.88 -53.04 3.72
N ARG A 443 -3.93 -52.27 3.53
CA ARG A 443 -4.98 -52.11 4.56
C ARG A 443 -6.33 -52.53 4.01
N THR A 444 -6.85 -53.58 4.62
CA THR A 444 -8.16 -54.16 4.43
C THR A 444 -9.29 -53.14 4.67
N VAL A 445 -10.22 -53.09 3.74
CA VAL A 445 -11.40 -52.20 3.78
C VAL A 445 -12.49 -52.82 4.60
N GLN A 446 -12.98 -52.15 5.65
CA GLN A 446 -14.28 -52.37 6.28
C GLN A 446 -15.25 -51.28 5.84
N PRO A 447 -16.54 -51.60 5.57
CA PRO A 447 -17.52 -50.65 5.07
C PRO A 447 -18.07 -49.74 6.18
N ALA A 448 -18.13 -48.46 5.90
CA ALA A 448 -18.69 -47.44 6.77
C ALA A 448 -20.22 -47.37 6.67
N ALA A 449 -20.86 -47.15 7.80
CA ALA A 449 -22.31 -46.97 7.97
C ALA A 449 -22.75 -45.58 7.42
N PRO A 450 -24.04 -45.44 7.00
CA PRO A 450 -24.52 -44.24 6.32
C PRO A 450 -24.71 -43.02 7.25
N ALA A 451 -24.25 -41.86 6.79
CA ALA A 451 -24.42 -40.60 7.49
C ALA A 451 -25.84 -40.06 7.38
N ARG A 452 -26.40 -39.68 8.54
CA ARG A 452 -27.69 -38.99 8.68
C ARG A 452 -27.63 -37.60 8.00
N GLN A 453 -28.56 -37.35 7.08
CA GLN A 453 -28.81 -36.03 6.51
C GLN A 453 -29.50 -35.12 7.53
N GLN A 454 -28.95 -33.94 7.77
CA GLN A 454 -29.65 -32.84 8.44
C GLN A 454 -30.43 -32.01 7.42
N PRO A 455 -31.62 -31.48 7.71
CA PRO A 455 -32.43 -30.74 6.77
C PRO A 455 -31.91 -29.33 6.57
N ALA A 456 -31.98 -28.84 5.31
CA ALA A 456 -31.61 -27.52 4.88
C ALA A 456 -32.52 -26.45 5.52
N ARG A 457 -31.91 -25.44 6.12
CA ARG A 457 -32.58 -24.22 6.56
C ARG A 457 -32.89 -23.34 5.34
N GLN A 458 -34.16 -23.12 5.05
CA GLN A 458 -34.66 -22.18 4.05
C GLN A 458 -34.40 -20.74 4.51
N GLN A 459 -33.79 -19.94 3.67
CA GLN A 459 -33.73 -18.48 3.81
C GLN A 459 -35.02 -17.86 3.28
N PRO A 460 -35.56 -16.79 3.90
CA PRO A 460 -36.74 -16.10 3.39
C PRO A 460 -36.39 -15.24 2.17
N ALA A 461 -37.24 -15.31 1.14
CA ALA A 461 -37.15 -14.56 -0.08
C ALA A 461 -37.46 -13.07 0.17
N HIS A 462 -36.62 -12.17 -0.38
CA HIS A 462 -36.94 -10.75 -0.49
C HIS A 462 -37.86 -10.49 -1.69
N PRO A 463 -38.85 -9.58 -1.58
CA PRO A 463 -39.76 -9.27 -2.68
C PRO A 463 -39.08 -8.44 -3.77
N VAL A 464 -39.25 -8.86 -5.01
CA VAL A 464 -38.82 -8.16 -6.21
C VAL A 464 -39.77 -6.95 -6.42
N GLN A 465 -39.25 -5.74 -6.38
CA GLN A 465 -39.96 -4.54 -6.86
C GLN A 465 -39.83 -4.46 -8.37
N GLN A 466 -40.97 -4.49 -9.04
CA GLN A 466 -41.12 -4.26 -10.48
C GLN A 466 -40.90 -2.77 -10.78
N ALA A 467 -40.09 -2.48 -11.78
CA ALA A 467 -39.92 -1.14 -12.34
C ALA A 467 -41.11 -0.80 -13.29
N PRO A 468 -41.58 0.47 -13.34
CA PRO A 468 -42.64 0.86 -14.27
C PRO A 468 -42.12 1.06 -15.69
N ALA A 469 -42.98 0.70 -16.66
CA ALA A 469 -42.72 0.77 -18.09
C ALA A 469 -42.49 2.20 -18.58
N ALA A 470 -41.53 2.35 -19.48
CA ALA A 470 -41.25 3.59 -20.20
C ALA A 470 -42.30 3.84 -21.29
N GLN A 471 -42.95 5.01 -21.25
CA GLN A 471 -43.72 5.54 -22.36
C GLN A 471 -42.82 6.37 -23.28
N HIS A 472 -42.82 6.01 -24.56
CA HIS A 472 -42.30 6.82 -25.68
C HIS A 472 -43.02 8.15 -25.77
N LYS A 473 -42.29 9.26 -25.92
CA LYS A 473 -42.75 10.46 -26.68
C LYS A 473 -41.55 11.14 -27.36
N ASP A 474 -41.88 11.56 -28.57
CA ASP A 474 -41.08 12.05 -29.68
C ASP A 474 -40.21 13.29 -29.44
N SER A 475 -39.15 13.29 -30.20
CA SER A 475 -38.43 14.38 -30.91
C SER A 475 -38.73 15.84 -30.56
N VAL A 476 -37.67 16.58 -30.21
CA VAL A 476 -37.36 17.91 -30.79
C VAL A 476 -35.86 18.19 -30.56
N LYS A 477 -35.10 18.44 -31.66
CA LYS A 477 -33.79 19.12 -31.62
C LYS A 477 -33.97 20.61 -31.34
N PRO A 478 -33.03 21.25 -30.67
CA PRO A 478 -32.44 22.46 -31.21
C PRO A 478 -30.93 22.54 -31.11
N LYS A 479 -30.36 23.08 -32.11
CA LYS A 479 -29.24 23.96 -32.46
C LYS A 479 -28.25 24.37 -31.36
N SER A 480 -27.01 24.36 -31.89
CA SER A 480 -25.75 24.97 -31.45
C SER A 480 -25.87 26.38 -30.84
N SER A 481 -25.02 26.69 -29.85
CA SER A 481 -23.98 27.71 -29.90
C SER A 481 -23.50 28.12 -28.50
N ASP A 482 -22.19 28.36 -28.47
CA ASP A 482 -21.43 29.31 -27.64
C ASP A 482 -21.11 28.93 -26.19
N LEU A 483 -19.88 28.70 -25.97
CA LEU A 483 -18.73 29.63 -25.69
C LEU A 483 -18.41 29.87 -24.21
N TYR A 484 -17.16 29.56 -23.89
CA TYR A 484 -16.18 30.26 -23.02
C TYR A 484 -16.23 30.21 -21.50
N GLU A 485 -15.06 29.78 -21.01
CA GLU A 485 -14.18 30.39 -19.96
C GLU A 485 -14.68 30.41 -18.50
N LEU A 486 -14.01 29.68 -17.67
CA LEU A 486 -12.93 30.09 -16.74
C LEU A 486 -12.33 28.89 -16.03
#